data_bc17c436ce728ffa6c703c56a59aadb2
#
_entry.id   bc17c436ce728ffa6c703c56a59aadb2
#
_cell.length_a   1.000
_cell.length_b   1.000
_cell.length_c   1.000
_cell.angle_alpha   90.00
_cell.angle_beta   90.00
_cell.angle_gamma   90.00
#
_symmetry.space_group_name_H-M   'P 1'
#
loop_
_entity.id
_entity.type
_entity.pdbx_description
1 polymer ?
#
loop_
_entity_poly.entity_id
_entity_poly.type
_entity_poly.pdbx_seq_one_letter_code
_entity_poly.pdbx_strand_id
1 'polypeptide(L)'
;LKFMNEALNFYDADKKIYSISGYNFPIKTPKSYQHKVYISPRPSSWGWATWKDRWGKAIWNPEQVFDIKNHKLLNQYLDKSGKDLSPMLLKTFEKKINSWAVRWVFTHIYFQAYSLFPVKSLTKNIGADATGTNFIRSTNKYNVEFKTDFKQFDFSNDLKLNKDIIEQIKRIVKPGTISYLKYRLFNIY
;
A
#
# COMPACT_ATOMS: atom_id res chain seq x y z
N LEU A 1 -3.65 -18.36 5.13
CA LEU A 1 -2.24 -18.83 5.06
C LEU A 1 -1.89 -19.42 3.69
N LYS A 2 -2.72 -20.28 3.08
CA LYS A 2 -2.42 -20.92 1.78
C LYS A 2 -2.00 -19.90 0.71
N PHE A 3 -2.79 -18.86 0.47
CA PHE A 3 -2.46 -17.78 -0.49
C PHE A 3 -1.09 -17.16 -0.24
N MET A 4 -0.78 -16.84 1.04
CA MET A 4 0.50 -16.22 1.39
C MET A 4 1.68 -17.13 1.04
N ASN A 5 1.61 -18.40 1.43
CA ASN A 5 2.68 -19.36 1.20
C ASN A 5 2.90 -19.62 -0.30
N GLU A 6 1.81 -19.81 -1.05
CA GLU A 6 1.89 -20.03 -2.50
C GLU A 6 2.44 -18.79 -3.22
N ALA A 7 1.99 -17.57 -2.85
CA ALA A 7 2.49 -16.34 -3.45
C ALA A 7 3.96 -16.07 -3.09
N LEU A 8 4.36 -16.30 -1.83
CA LEU A 8 5.76 -16.17 -1.43
C LEU A 8 6.66 -17.13 -2.21
N ASN A 9 6.25 -18.38 -2.39
CA ASN A 9 7.01 -19.35 -3.17
C ASN A 9 7.08 -18.95 -4.65
N PHE A 10 5.95 -18.54 -5.25
CA PHE A 10 5.88 -18.20 -6.67
C PHE A 10 6.73 -16.98 -7.03
N TYR A 11 6.69 -15.92 -6.19
CA TYR A 11 7.37 -14.66 -6.45
C TYR A 11 8.73 -14.51 -5.74
N ASP A 12 9.30 -15.58 -5.22
CA ASP A 12 10.61 -15.51 -4.54
C ASP A 12 11.72 -14.96 -5.44
N ALA A 13 11.75 -15.39 -6.68
CA ALA A 13 12.72 -14.95 -7.68
C ALA A 13 12.42 -13.54 -8.24
N ASP A 14 11.17 -13.09 -8.22
CA ASP A 14 10.80 -11.76 -8.73
C ASP A 14 11.13 -10.66 -7.72
N LYS A 15 12.31 -10.04 -7.90
CA LYS A 15 12.81 -8.98 -7.02
C LYS A 15 12.08 -7.63 -7.19
N LYS A 16 11.05 -7.53 -8.01
CA LYS A 16 10.14 -6.38 -8.09
C LYS A 16 8.95 -6.50 -7.13
N ILE A 17 8.61 -7.71 -6.69
CA ILE A 17 7.55 -7.94 -5.70
C ILE A 17 8.16 -7.92 -4.30
N TYR A 18 7.87 -6.89 -3.51
CA TYR A 18 8.43 -6.73 -2.16
C TYR A 18 7.53 -7.27 -1.06
N SER A 19 6.23 -7.32 -1.29
CA SER A 19 5.28 -7.83 -0.30
C SER A 19 4.06 -8.46 -0.95
N ILE A 20 3.39 -9.30 -0.18
CA ILE A 20 2.12 -9.93 -0.51
C ILE A 20 1.08 -9.43 0.49
N SER A 21 -0.06 -8.95 0.04
CA SER A 21 -1.18 -8.55 0.88
C SER A 21 -2.32 -9.56 0.79
N GLY A 22 -2.90 -9.95 1.91
CA GLY A 22 -4.15 -10.73 1.94
C GLY A 22 -5.37 -9.83 1.91
N TYR A 23 -5.22 -8.57 2.28
CA TYR A 23 -6.26 -7.56 2.18
C TYR A 23 -6.34 -7.04 0.74
N ASN A 24 -7.56 -6.79 0.27
CA ASN A 24 -7.79 -5.99 -0.92
C ASN A 24 -8.54 -4.71 -0.54
N PHE A 25 -8.23 -3.60 -1.19
CA PHE A 25 -9.02 -2.38 -1.08
C PHE A 25 -10.44 -2.64 -1.61
N PRO A 26 -11.48 -1.89 -1.14
CA PRO A 26 -12.85 -2.02 -1.65
C PRO A 26 -12.98 -1.44 -3.07
N ILE A 27 -12.26 -2.03 -4.01
CA ILE A 27 -12.27 -1.70 -5.43
C ILE A 27 -13.23 -2.61 -6.21
N LYS A 28 -13.68 -2.13 -7.35
CA LYS A 28 -14.38 -2.94 -8.35
C LYS A 28 -13.37 -3.39 -9.40
N THR A 29 -13.07 -4.69 -9.44
CA THR A 29 -12.20 -5.24 -10.48
C THR A 29 -12.83 -5.00 -11.85
N PRO A 30 -12.11 -4.40 -12.82
CA PRO A 30 -12.64 -4.20 -14.17
C PRO A 30 -13.03 -5.53 -14.82
N LYS A 31 -14.13 -5.55 -15.57
CA LYS A 31 -14.62 -6.79 -16.23
C LYS A 31 -13.59 -7.39 -17.22
N SER A 32 -12.76 -6.54 -17.81
CA SER A 32 -11.68 -6.94 -18.72
C SER A 32 -10.44 -7.52 -17.99
N TYR A 33 -10.35 -7.41 -16.66
CA TYR A 33 -9.21 -7.88 -15.89
C TYR A 33 -9.34 -9.38 -15.61
N GLN A 34 -8.46 -10.19 -16.23
CA GLN A 34 -8.58 -11.65 -16.22
C GLN A 34 -7.86 -12.35 -15.06
N HIS A 35 -6.92 -11.65 -14.37
CA HIS A 35 -6.16 -12.27 -13.30
C HIS A 35 -6.92 -12.26 -11.96
N LYS A 36 -6.62 -13.23 -11.09
CA LYS A 36 -7.14 -13.31 -9.71
C LYS A 36 -6.30 -12.51 -8.70
N VAL A 37 -5.15 -12.00 -9.15
CA VAL A 37 -4.24 -11.15 -8.38
C VAL A 37 -3.84 -9.94 -9.20
N TYR A 38 -3.42 -8.86 -8.53
CA TYR A 38 -2.88 -7.67 -9.19
C TYR A 38 -1.71 -7.10 -8.39
N ILE A 39 -0.91 -6.24 -9.02
CA ILE A 39 0.20 -5.54 -8.38
C ILE A 39 -0.14 -4.05 -8.16
N SER A 40 0.39 -3.50 -7.05
CA SER A 40 0.27 -2.08 -6.71
C SER A 40 1.60 -1.55 -6.17
N PRO A 41 1.99 -0.30 -6.49
CA PRO A 41 3.15 0.34 -5.86
C PRO A 41 2.89 0.68 -4.38
N ARG A 42 1.63 0.64 -3.94
CA ARG A 42 1.23 0.88 -2.56
C ARG A 42 0.99 -0.46 -1.86
N PRO A 43 1.81 -0.88 -0.88
CA PRO A 43 1.54 -2.04 -0.05
C PRO A 43 0.40 -1.78 0.94
N SER A 44 -0.14 -2.86 1.49
CA SER A 44 -1.03 -2.85 2.66
C SER A 44 -0.40 -3.66 3.78
N SER A 45 -0.49 -3.17 5.00
CA SER A 45 0.00 -3.85 6.21
C SER A 45 -1.04 -4.74 6.88
N TRP A 46 -2.18 -4.98 6.22
CA TRP A 46 -3.26 -5.80 6.78
C TRP A 46 -3.20 -7.22 6.24
N GLY A 47 -2.82 -8.17 7.12
CA GLY A 47 -2.65 -9.57 6.73
C GLY A 47 -1.67 -9.71 5.57
N TRP A 48 -0.40 -9.41 5.81
CA TRP A 48 0.63 -9.30 4.79
C TRP A 48 1.84 -10.19 5.08
N ALA A 49 2.66 -10.41 4.08
CA ALA A 49 3.92 -11.13 4.17
C ALA A 49 4.99 -10.48 3.26
N THR A 50 6.25 -10.77 3.58
CA THR A 50 7.42 -10.38 2.79
C THR A 50 8.56 -11.38 3.01
N TRP A 51 9.63 -11.24 2.28
CA TRP A 51 10.85 -12.04 2.42
C TRP A 51 11.89 -11.32 3.27
N LYS A 52 12.75 -12.08 3.92
CA LYS A 52 13.83 -11.57 4.77
C LYS A 52 14.75 -10.60 4.02
N ASP A 53 15.12 -10.94 2.78
CA ASP A 53 16.02 -10.13 1.95
C ASP A 53 15.39 -8.78 1.54
N ARG A 54 14.08 -8.73 1.32
CA ARG A 54 13.36 -7.49 0.99
C ARG A 54 13.11 -6.65 2.23
N TRP A 55 12.74 -7.29 3.34
CA TRP A 55 12.60 -6.60 4.63
C TRP A 55 13.91 -5.98 5.10
N GLY A 56 15.04 -6.67 4.91
CA GLY A 56 16.37 -6.16 5.22
C GLY A 56 16.78 -4.92 4.42
N LYS A 57 16.11 -4.63 3.29
CA LYS A 57 16.32 -3.41 2.49
C LYS A 57 15.38 -2.26 2.90
N ALA A 58 14.55 -2.44 3.93
CA ALA A 58 13.60 -1.42 4.33
C ALA A 58 14.32 -0.13 4.78
N ILE A 59 13.86 1.00 4.27
CA ILE A 59 14.39 2.32 4.60
C ILE A 59 13.64 2.83 5.82
N TRP A 60 14.22 2.61 7.00
CA TRP A 60 13.60 2.97 8.27
C TRP A 60 13.78 4.45 8.63
N ASN A 61 14.82 5.08 8.11
CA ASN A 61 15.12 6.49 8.28
C ASN A 61 15.17 7.19 6.91
N PRO A 62 13.99 7.39 6.25
CA PRO A 62 13.94 7.98 4.91
C PRO A 62 14.57 9.38 4.84
N GLU A 63 14.61 10.12 5.96
CA GLU A 63 15.24 11.44 6.06
C GLU A 63 16.75 11.42 5.82
N GLN A 64 17.42 10.28 6.02
CA GLN A 64 18.85 10.10 5.74
C GLN A 64 19.13 9.87 4.25
N VAL A 65 18.13 9.45 3.50
CA VAL A 65 18.26 9.09 2.09
C VAL A 65 17.70 10.18 1.18
N PHE A 66 16.78 10.99 1.69
CA PHE A 66 16.05 12.00 0.92
C PHE A 66 15.74 13.27 1.71
N ASP A 67 16.05 14.42 1.12
CA ASP A 67 15.45 15.69 1.52
C ASP A 67 14.06 15.82 0.87
N ILE A 68 13.03 15.37 1.60
CA ILE A 68 11.63 15.38 1.11
C ILE A 68 11.12 16.79 0.82
N LYS A 69 11.60 17.80 1.56
CA LYS A 69 11.13 19.17 1.37
C LYS A 69 11.51 19.71 0.00
N ASN A 70 12.64 19.24 -0.54
CA ASN A 70 13.21 19.73 -1.79
C ASN A 70 13.03 18.79 -3.00
N HIS A 71 12.50 17.56 -2.82
CA HIS A 71 12.37 16.60 -3.90
C HIS A 71 10.99 16.58 -4.56
N LYS A 72 10.79 17.47 -5.53
CA LYS A 72 9.59 17.49 -6.38
C LYS A 72 9.30 16.13 -7.04
N LEU A 73 10.33 15.44 -7.50
CA LEU A 73 10.20 14.11 -8.11
C LEU A 73 9.69 13.07 -7.12
N LEU A 74 10.23 13.02 -5.90
CA LEU A 74 9.76 12.07 -4.89
C LEU A 74 8.29 12.30 -4.54
N ASN A 75 7.88 13.56 -4.36
CA ASN A 75 6.47 13.88 -4.12
C ASN A 75 5.57 13.40 -5.25
N GLN A 76 6.01 13.49 -6.51
CA GLN A 76 5.27 12.94 -7.64
C GLN A 76 5.15 11.41 -7.60
N TYR A 77 6.20 10.69 -7.18
CA TYR A 77 6.16 9.23 -7.01
C TYR A 77 5.27 8.81 -5.85
N LEU A 78 5.35 9.51 -4.72
CA LEU A 78 4.46 9.31 -3.57
C LEU A 78 3.00 9.53 -3.97
N ASP A 79 2.71 10.60 -4.70
CA ASP A 79 1.36 10.92 -5.17
C ASP A 79 0.81 9.88 -6.17
N LYS A 80 1.68 9.20 -6.93
CA LYS A 80 1.27 8.06 -7.77
C LYS A 80 0.71 6.89 -6.96
N SER A 81 1.16 6.72 -5.72
CA SER A 81 0.70 5.67 -4.80
C SER A 81 -0.41 6.13 -3.85
N GLY A 82 -0.70 7.44 -3.79
CA GLY A 82 -1.77 8.04 -2.99
C GLY A 82 -1.35 9.36 -2.37
N LYS A 83 -2.21 10.38 -2.50
CA LYS A 83 -1.95 11.75 -2.00
C LYS A 83 -1.85 11.89 -0.48
N ASP A 84 -2.19 10.86 0.27
CA ASP A 84 -2.02 10.78 1.73
C ASP A 84 -0.58 10.49 2.15
N LEU A 85 0.24 9.93 1.27
CA LEU A 85 1.57 9.43 1.63
C LEU A 85 2.57 10.54 1.92
N SER A 86 2.63 11.58 1.08
CA SER A 86 3.54 12.70 1.30
C SER A 86 3.32 13.37 2.68
N PRO A 87 2.07 13.76 3.07
CA PRO A 87 1.85 14.33 4.39
C PRO A 87 2.09 13.33 5.53
N MET A 88 1.83 12.02 5.33
CA MET A 88 2.11 11.02 6.35
C MET A 88 3.62 10.83 6.55
N LEU A 89 4.38 10.80 5.47
CA LEU A 89 5.82 10.65 5.53
C LEU A 89 6.47 11.87 6.18
N LEU A 90 6.03 13.09 5.83
CA LEU A 90 6.51 14.31 6.48
C LEU A 90 6.22 14.30 8.00
N LYS A 91 5.00 13.93 8.42
CA LYS A 91 4.68 13.78 9.84
C LYS A 91 5.54 12.73 10.55
N THR A 92 5.94 11.68 9.84
CA THR A 92 6.86 10.66 10.36
C THR A 92 8.25 11.26 10.61
N PHE A 93 8.75 12.11 9.72
CA PHE A 93 10.03 12.80 9.88
C PHE A 93 10.00 13.84 10.99
N GLU A 94 8.91 14.57 11.09
CA GLU A 94 8.69 15.51 12.20
C GLU A 94 8.41 14.81 13.54
N LYS A 95 8.50 13.48 13.59
CA LYS A 95 8.21 12.65 14.78
C LYS A 95 6.79 12.85 15.34
N LYS A 96 5.87 13.41 14.55
CA LYS A 96 4.46 13.59 14.91
C LYS A 96 3.67 12.30 14.85
N ILE A 97 4.10 11.35 14.03
CA ILE A 97 3.59 9.98 13.98
C ILE A 97 4.74 8.99 13.89
N ASN A 98 4.58 7.82 14.51
CA ASN A 98 5.53 6.72 14.36
C ASN A 98 4.86 5.59 13.58
N SER A 99 5.06 5.55 12.26
CA SER A 99 4.43 4.57 11.38
C SER A 99 5.47 3.82 10.56
N TRP A 100 5.74 2.58 10.95
CA TRP A 100 6.58 1.67 10.17
C TRP A 100 5.97 1.39 8.79
N ALA A 101 4.64 1.31 8.71
CA ALA A 101 3.94 1.04 7.45
C ALA A 101 4.16 2.14 6.42
N VAL A 102 4.22 3.41 6.83
CA VAL A 102 4.54 4.53 5.93
C VAL A 102 5.98 4.42 5.41
N ARG A 103 6.93 4.05 6.26
CA ARG A 103 8.32 3.80 5.85
C ARG A 103 8.44 2.62 4.89
N TRP A 104 7.63 1.59 5.10
CA TRP A 104 7.57 0.45 4.18
C TRP A 104 6.97 0.81 2.82
N VAL A 105 5.93 1.65 2.78
CA VAL A 105 5.41 2.22 1.51
C VAL A 105 6.50 3.05 0.82
N PHE A 106 7.23 3.88 1.55
CA PHE A 106 8.35 4.65 1.01
C PHE A 106 9.42 3.72 0.39
N THR A 107 9.75 2.63 1.08
CA THR A 107 10.69 1.62 0.56
C THR A 107 10.24 1.04 -0.78
N HIS A 108 8.95 0.69 -0.93
CA HIS A 108 8.41 0.22 -2.21
C HIS A 108 8.59 1.25 -3.33
N ILE A 109 8.30 2.50 -3.03
CA ILE A 109 8.40 3.60 -4.01
C ILE A 109 9.86 3.84 -4.39
N TYR A 110 10.76 3.86 -3.41
CA TYR A 110 12.18 4.09 -3.62
C TYR A 110 12.81 3.02 -4.53
N PHE A 111 12.50 1.75 -4.30
CA PHE A 111 12.99 0.64 -5.11
C PHE A 111 12.11 0.35 -6.34
N GLN A 112 11.09 1.16 -6.63
CA GLN A 112 10.10 0.94 -7.69
C GLN A 112 9.48 -0.46 -7.61
N ALA A 113 9.27 -0.94 -6.38
CA ALA A 113 8.78 -2.27 -6.08
C ALA A 113 7.23 -2.27 -5.95
N TYR A 114 6.67 -3.47 -6.00
CA TYR A 114 5.23 -3.68 -5.95
C TYR A 114 4.84 -4.59 -4.79
N SER A 115 3.60 -4.46 -4.37
CA SER A 115 2.92 -5.42 -3.52
C SER A 115 1.89 -6.18 -4.35
N LEU A 116 1.80 -7.49 -4.15
CA LEU A 116 0.77 -8.35 -4.75
C LEU A 116 -0.50 -8.31 -3.90
N PHE A 117 -1.64 -8.25 -4.54
CA PHE A 117 -2.97 -8.27 -3.92
C PHE A 117 -3.87 -9.31 -4.56
N PRO A 118 -4.75 -10.00 -3.81
CA PRO A 118 -5.84 -10.75 -4.38
C PRO A 118 -6.93 -9.79 -4.86
N VAL A 119 -7.66 -10.11 -5.93
CA VAL A 119 -8.81 -9.29 -6.41
C VAL A 119 -10.01 -9.31 -5.46
N LYS A 120 -10.08 -10.29 -4.56
CA LYS A 120 -11.05 -10.37 -3.46
C LYS A 120 -10.30 -10.49 -2.15
N SER A 121 -10.72 -9.74 -1.13
CA SER A 121 -10.00 -9.73 0.14
C SER A 121 -10.07 -11.08 0.85
N LEU A 122 -8.93 -11.54 1.33
CA LEU A 122 -8.76 -12.76 2.14
C LEU A 122 -8.61 -12.44 3.64
N THR A 123 -8.56 -11.15 3.97
CA THR A 123 -8.49 -10.64 5.35
C THR A 123 -9.43 -9.45 5.50
N LYS A 124 -9.90 -9.22 6.72
CA LYS A 124 -10.71 -8.05 7.10
C LYS A 124 -10.01 -7.30 8.22
N ASN A 125 -9.93 -5.98 8.10
CA ASN A 125 -9.49 -5.16 9.21
C ASN A 125 -10.67 -4.94 10.18
N ILE A 126 -10.56 -5.47 11.38
CA ILE A 126 -11.58 -5.34 12.43
C ILE A 126 -11.36 -4.10 13.29
N GLY A 127 -10.18 -3.47 13.28
CA GLY A 127 -9.86 -2.27 14.08
C GLY A 127 -10.32 -0.95 13.46
N ALA A 128 -11.13 -0.97 12.38
CA ALA A 128 -11.68 0.24 11.76
C ALA A 128 -12.92 0.80 12.50
N ASP A 129 -13.32 0.20 13.60
CA ASP A 129 -14.43 0.55 14.48
C ASP A 129 -14.05 1.55 15.60
N ALA A 130 -12.89 2.16 15.55
CA ALA A 130 -12.25 3.01 16.54
C ALA A 130 -11.56 2.28 17.71
N THR A 131 -11.51 0.95 17.72
CA THR A 131 -10.73 0.17 18.71
C THR A 131 -9.27 -0.01 18.29
N GLY A 132 -8.96 0.21 17.02
CA GLY A 132 -7.61 0.07 16.48
C GLY A 132 -6.70 1.26 16.81
N THR A 133 -5.43 1.00 17.10
CA THR A 133 -4.40 2.00 17.47
C THR A 133 -4.32 3.19 16.51
N ASN A 134 -4.59 2.98 15.23
CA ASN A 134 -4.47 4.02 14.18
C ASN A 134 -5.82 4.58 13.71
N PHE A 135 -6.93 4.13 14.27
CA PHE A 135 -8.27 4.60 13.93
C PHE A 135 -8.92 5.28 15.14
N ILE A 136 -8.76 6.60 15.24
CA ILE A 136 -9.37 7.41 16.31
C ILE A 136 -10.90 7.52 16.14
N ARG A 137 -11.41 7.28 14.92
CA ARG A 137 -12.84 7.32 14.58
C ARG A 137 -13.21 6.12 13.73
N SER A 138 -14.40 5.58 13.95
CA SER A 138 -14.94 4.51 13.12
C SER A 138 -15.06 4.95 11.66
N THR A 139 -14.75 4.05 10.75
CA THR A 139 -14.86 4.29 9.31
C THR A 139 -15.21 3.03 8.54
N ASN A 140 -16.15 3.15 7.61
CA ASN A 140 -16.50 2.10 6.66
C ASN A 140 -15.68 2.15 5.37
N LYS A 141 -14.78 3.12 5.25
CA LYS A 141 -13.99 3.39 4.04
C LYS A 141 -13.17 2.19 3.55
N TYR A 142 -12.78 1.33 4.47
CA TYR A 142 -11.92 0.17 4.21
C TYR A 142 -12.64 -1.16 4.40
N ASN A 143 -13.97 -1.12 4.58
CA ASN A 143 -14.74 -2.34 4.73
C ASN A 143 -14.76 -3.12 3.41
N VAL A 144 -14.52 -4.41 3.50
CA VAL A 144 -14.51 -5.33 2.38
C VAL A 144 -15.30 -6.58 2.72
N GLU A 145 -15.92 -7.18 1.70
CA GLU A 145 -16.41 -8.54 1.81
C GLU A 145 -15.21 -9.48 1.93
N PHE A 146 -15.28 -10.33 2.91
CA PHE A 146 -14.30 -11.36 3.16
C PHE A 146 -14.79 -12.67 2.57
N LYS A 147 -13.98 -13.29 1.69
CA LYS A 147 -14.30 -14.58 1.08
C LYS A 147 -13.15 -15.56 1.28
N THR A 148 -13.48 -16.78 1.74
CA THR A 148 -12.52 -17.84 2.04
C THR A 148 -12.54 -19.00 1.05
N ASP A 149 -13.41 -18.95 0.05
CA ASP A 149 -13.72 -20.05 -0.86
C ASP A 149 -12.81 -20.18 -2.09
N PHE A 150 -11.65 -19.51 -2.06
CA PHE A 150 -10.67 -19.68 -3.13
C PHE A 150 -9.97 -21.04 -3.04
N LYS A 151 -10.28 -21.90 -3.99
CA LYS A 151 -9.61 -23.20 -4.12
C LYS A 151 -8.23 -23.08 -4.80
N GLN A 152 -8.07 -22.12 -5.71
CA GLN A 152 -6.86 -21.96 -6.53
C GLN A 152 -6.60 -20.48 -6.83
N PHE A 153 -5.32 -20.09 -6.78
CA PHE A 153 -4.84 -18.77 -7.16
C PHE A 153 -4.01 -18.90 -8.44
N ASP A 154 -4.38 -18.10 -9.46
CA ASP A 154 -3.62 -18.06 -10.72
C ASP A 154 -2.60 -16.93 -10.61
N PHE A 155 -1.38 -17.28 -10.24
CA PHE A 155 -0.25 -16.36 -10.24
C PHE A 155 0.32 -16.24 -11.66
N SER A 156 0.87 -15.08 -11.99
CA SER A 156 1.49 -14.81 -13.29
C SER A 156 2.71 -13.91 -13.12
N ASN A 157 3.76 -14.17 -13.88
CA ASN A 157 4.94 -13.31 -13.94
C ASN A 157 4.74 -12.07 -14.84
N ASP A 158 3.67 -12.04 -15.64
CA ASP A 158 3.39 -10.97 -16.60
C ASP A 158 2.42 -9.93 -16.08
N LEU A 159 2.22 -9.84 -14.75
CA LEU A 159 1.35 -8.85 -14.15
C LEU A 159 1.83 -7.43 -14.47
N LYS A 160 0.93 -6.63 -15.02
CA LYS A 160 1.16 -5.22 -15.29
C LYS A 160 0.26 -4.36 -14.39
N LEU A 161 0.73 -3.14 -14.10
CA LEU A 161 -0.10 -2.17 -13.39
C LEU A 161 -1.40 -1.92 -14.18
N ASN A 162 -2.53 -2.18 -13.55
CA ASN A 162 -3.82 -1.82 -14.11
C ASN A 162 -4.20 -0.40 -13.66
N LYS A 163 -4.33 0.51 -14.62
CA LYS A 163 -4.59 1.92 -14.36
C LYS A 163 -5.89 2.15 -13.58
N ASP A 164 -6.96 1.43 -13.93
CA ASP A 164 -8.27 1.61 -13.29
C ASP A 164 -8.26 1.14 -11.84
N ILE A 165 -7.57 0.03 -11.56
CA ILE A 165 -7.37 -0.46 -10.18
C ILE A 165 -6.58 0.57 -9.37
N ILE A 166 -5.46 1.05 -9.89
CA ILE A 166 -4.61 2.03 -9.19
C ILE A 166 -5.36 3.34 -8.92
N GLU A 167 -6.12 3.85 -9.88
CA GLU A 167 -6.90 5.07 -9.68
C GLU A 167 -8.02 4.89 -8.65
N GLN A 168 -8.65 3.71 -8.58
CA GLN A 168 -9.62 3.41 -7.52
C GLN A 168 -8.95 3.39 -6.15
N ILE A 169 -7.79 2.75 -5.99
CA ILE A 169 -7.02 2.75 -4.75
C ILE A 169 -6.69 4.19 -4.33
N LYS A 170 -6.18 5.01 -5.24
CA LYS A 170 -5.86 6.42 -4.97
C LYS A 170 -7.06 7.23 -4.50
N ARG A 171 -8.26 6.98 -5.05
CA ARG A 171 -9.50 7.63 -4.59
C ARG A 171 -9.87 7.19 -3.18
N ILE A 172 -9.75 5.89 -2.87
CA ILE A 172 -10.03 5.34 -1.55
C ILE A 172 -9.09 5.95 -0.50
N VAL A 173 -7.79 6.03 -0.76
CA VAL A 173 -6.81 6.52 0.21
C VAL A 173 -6.71 8.04 0.25
N LYS A 174 -7.42 8.77 -0.61
CA LYS A 174 -7.39 10.23 -0.67
C LYS A 174 -7.68 10.85 0.72
N PRO A 175 -6.81 11.73 1.23
CA PRO A 175 -7.06 12.44 2.49
C PRO A 175 -8.25 13.40 2.34
N GLY A 176 -8.86 13.77 3.45
CA GLY A 176 -9.87 14.83 3.45
C GLY A 176 -9.30 16.14 2.91
N THR A 177 -10.11 16.89 2.17
CA THR A 177 -9.70 18.12 1.44
C THR A 177 -9.00 19.12 2.36
N ILE A 178 -9.52 19.34 3.57
CA ILE A 178 -8.93 20.27 4.55
C ILE A 178 -7.54 19.80 5.02
N SER A 179 -7.35 18.52 5.26
CA SER A 179 -6.05 17.96 5.67
C SER A 179 -5.01 18.09 4.55
N TYR A 180 -5.42 17.88 3.30
CA TYR A 180 -4.54 18.01 2.14
C TYR A 180 -4.18 19.47 1.83
N LEU A 181 -5.15 20.39 1.94
CA LEU A 181 -4.91 21.83 1.75
C LEU A 181 -3.99 22.38 2.84
N LYS A 182 -4.21 22.04 4.11
CA LYS A 182 -3.29 22.40 5.19
C LYS A 182 -1.87 21.93 4.89
N TYR A 183 -1.70 20.68 4.45
CA TYR A 183 -0.39 20.18 4.06
C TYR A 183 0.24 21.03 2.95
N ARG A 184 -0.49 21.31 1.87
CA ARG A 184 0.02 22.12 0.75
C ARG A 184 0.37 23.55 1.14
N LEU A 185 -0.43 24.20 1.96
CA LEU A 185 -0.23 25.59 2.37
C LEU A 185 0.95 25.77 3.34
N PHE A 186 1.20 24.76 4.22
CA PHE A 186 2.24 24.87 5.24
C PHE A 186 3.57 24.22 4.85
N ASN A 187 3.66 23.51 3.74
CA ASN A 187 4.86 22.76 3.33
C ASN A 187 5.32 23.09 1.89
N ILE A 188 4.93 24.23 1.34
CA ILE A 188 5.39 24.75 0.04
C ILE A 188 6.56 25.77 0.22
N TYR A 189 7.15 25.83 1.40
CA TYR A 189 8.35 26.64 1.64
C TYR A 189 9.54 25.77 1.97
#